data_fe69586e0ad7ce4a7e87f6da5ca7fd1f
#
_entry.id   fe69586e0ad7ce4a7e87f6da5ca7fd1f
#
_cell.length_a   1.000
_cell.length_b   1.000
_cell.length_c   1.000
_cell.angle_alpha   90.00
_cell.angle_beta   90.00
_cell.angle_gamma   90.00
#
_symmetry.space_group_name_H-M   'P 1'
#
loop_
_entity.id
_entity.type
_entity.pdbx_description
1 polymer ?
#
loop_
_entity_poly.entity_id
_entity_poly.type
_entity_poly.pdbx_seq_one_letter_code
_entity_poly.pdbx_strand_id
1 'polypeptide(L)'
;MAKLPIDAEKIIAQYGPSLHMPNKEAIPGRDEPDSIIETHCCFCGMQCGIKLLAKNNKVVGFEPCMEFPFNEGRLCPKGVLRYMQNNHEDRLTAPILNKPGVGFVPISWDEAMDSTISEIKRIQSQYGNDAFAMLSGVSLSNEKSYMVGKFARTALKTKNLDYNGRLCMVSAGAGNKKAFGLDRTSNNYQDLEKAEVIIVTGANVSET
;
A
#
# COMPACT_ATOMS: atom_id res chain seq x y z
N MET A 1 23.89 -15.84 20.55
CA MET A 1 24.26 -15.20 19.25
C MET A 1 24.95 -13.90 19.54
N ALA A 2 26.22 -13.74 19.13
CA ALA A 2 26.92 -12.47 19.25
C ALA A 2 26.23 -11.50 18.28
N LYS A 3 25.64 -10.42 18.81
CA LYS A 3 25.21 -9.28 17.99
C LYS A 3 26.47 -8.77 17.29
N LEU A 4 26.50 -8.84 15.96
CA LEU A 4 27.53 -8.13 15.19
C LEU A 4 27.43 -6.66 15.62
N PRO A 5 28.49 -6.04 16.11
CA PRO A 5 28.45 -4.64 16.46
C PRO A 5 28.25 -3.84 15.16
N ILE A 6 27.04 -3.36 14.96
CA ILE A 6 26.74 -2.43 13.87
C ILE A 6 27.43 -1.11 14.29
N ASP A 7 28.50 -0.78 13.58
CA ASP A 7 29.20 0.49 13.77
C ASP A 7 28.35 1.59 13.07
N ALA A 8 27.49 2.20 13.87
CA ALA A 8 26.57 3.23 13.39
C ALA A 8 27.33 4.43 12.76
N GLU A 9 28.52 4.77 13.25
CA GLU A 9 29.32 5.85 12.71
C GLU A 9 29.82 5.52 11.30
N LYS A 10 30.24 4.29 11.04
CA LYS A 10 30.65 3.86 9.69
C LYS A 10 29.48 3.86 8.70
N ILE A 11 28.29 3.43 9.17
CA ILE A 11 27.09 3.45 8.33
C ILE A 11 26.69 4.89 7.99
N ILE A 12 26.70 5.78 8.97
CA ILE A 12 26.40 7.19 8.76
C ILE A 12 27.43 7.85 7.81
N ALA A 13 28.72 7.52 7.97
CA ALA A 13 29.78 8.03 7.10
C ALA A 13 29.64 7.52 5.66
N GLN A 14 29.20 6.28 5.46
CA GLN A 14 29.04 5.65 4.15
C GLN A 14 27.77 6.09 3.42
N TYR A 15 26.65 6.24 4.11
CA TYR A 15 25.32 6.43 3.52
C TYR A 15 24.68 7.77 3.88
N GLY A 16 25.34 8.56 4.72
CA GLY A 16 24.86 9.86 5.17
C GLY A 16 23.89 9.81 6.36
N PRO A 17 23.60 10.96 6.95
CA PRO A 17 22.78 11.06 8.17
C PRO A 17 21.31 10.69 7.97
N SER A 18 20.84 10.54 6.74
CA SER A 18 19.46 10.17 6.43
C SER A 18 19.10 8.74 6.80
N LEU A 19 20.08 7.86 7.05
CA LEU A 19 19.85 6.50 7.57
C LEU A 19 19.74 6.44 9.10
N HIS A 20 20.11 7.52 9.77
CA HIS A 20 19.92 7.63 11.19
C HIS A 20 18.47 8.00 11.47
N MET A 21 17.74 7.14 12.20
CA MET A 21 16.44 7.55 12.75
C MET A 21 16.72 8.71 13.71
N PRO A 22 16.40 9.96 13.35
CA PRO A 22 16.74 11.06 14.22
C PRO A 22 15.96 10.96 15.52
N ASN A 23 16.64 11.17 16.64
CA ASN A 23 15.98 11.53 17.89
C ASN A 23 14.92 12.60 17.59
N LYS A 24 13.83 12.61 18.35
CA LYS A 24 12.80 13.66 18.26
C LYS A 24 13.38 15.08 18.19
N GLU A 25 14.55 15.27 18.77
CA GLU A 25 15.31 16.53 18.81
C GLU A 25 16.11 16.83 17.53
N ALA A 26 16.29 15.85 16.64
CA ALA A 26 17.27 15.94 15.55
C ALA A 26 16.68 16.34 14.19
N ILE A 27 15.38 16.54 14.04
CA ILE A 27 14.79 17.10 12.82
C ILE A 27 14.42 18.56 13.07
N PRO A 28 15.24 19.52 12.60
CA PRO A 28 14.87 20.92 12.67
C PRO A 28 13.55 21.13 11.91
N GLY A 29 12.55 21.71 12.59
CA GLY A 29 11.24 22.00 12.01
C GLY A 29 10.22 20.86 12.06
N ARG A 30 10.48 19.77 12.78
CA ARG A 30 9.45 18.80 13.09
C ARG A 30 8.48 19.42 14.08
N ASP A 31 7.36 19.83 13.56
CA ASP A 31 6.24 20.29 14.39
C ASP A 31 5.80 19.22 15.38
N GLU A 32 5.71 19.56 16.68
CA GLU A 32 5.12 18.62 17.64
C GLU A 32 3.70 18.25 17.20
N PRO A 33 3.39 16.94 17.09
CA PRO A 33 2.07 16.52 16.69
C PRO A 33 1.03 16.87 17.79
N ASP A 34 -0.16 17.24 17.39
CA ASP A 34 -1.30 17.39 18.30
C ASP A 34 -2.07 16.07 18.46
N SER A 35 -1.82 15.08 17.57
CA SER A 35 -2.38 13.75 17.72
C SER A 35 -1.46 12.67 17.10
N ILE A 36 -1.53 11.45 17.68
CA ILE A 36 -0.87 10.25 17.20
C ILE A 36 -1.96 9.23 16.88
N ILE A 37 -1.96 8.72 15.66
CA ILE A 37 -3.00 7.82 15.15
C ILE A 37 -2.35 6.49 14.77
N GLU A 38 -2.71 5.43 15.48
CA GLU A 38 -2.30 4.07 15.12
C GLU A 38 -3.11 3.58 13.92
N THR A 39 -2.41 3.06 12.93
CA THR A 39 -3.01 2.56 11.70
C THR A 39 -2.10 1.55 11.02
N HIS A 40 -2.48 1.12 9.82
CA HIS A 40 -1.70 0.21 9.00
C HIS A 40 -1.11 0.90 7.78
N CYS A 41 0.08 0.46 7.37
CA CYS A 41 0.62 0.82 6.07
C CYS A 41 -0.28 0.24 4.97
N CYS A 42 -0.67 1.06 4.00
CA CYS A 42 -1.60 0.66 2.94
C CYS A 42 -0.92 0.20 1.65
N PHE A 43 0.42 0.04 1.62
CA PHE A 43 1.12 -0.29 0.38
C PHE A 43 0.91 -1.72 -0.08
N CYS A 44 1.01 -2.67 0.82
CA CYS A 44 0.94 -4.09 0.46
C CYS A 44 0.18 -4.90 1.50
N GLY A 45 -0.02 -6.19 1.21
CA GLY A 45 -0.74 -7.11 2.07
C GLY A 45 -0.08 -7.41 3.42
N MET A 46 1.14 -6.91 3.66
CA MET A 46 1.82 -7.03 4.96
C MET A 46 1.12 -6.23 6.06
N GLN A 47 0.48 -5.12 5.72
CA GLN A 47 -0.29 -4.29 6.65
C GLN A 47 0.46 -3.93 7.93
N CYS A 48 1.73 -3.56 7.80
CA CYS A 48 2.57 -3.18 8.93
C CYS A 48 1.93 -2.09 9.78
N GLY A 49 1.94 -2.26 11.10
CA GLY A 49 1.47 -1.26 12.04
C GLY A 49 2.38 -0.03 12.03
N ILE A 50 1.78 1.15 12.02
CA ILE A 50 2.46 2.45 11.96
C ILE A 50 1.69 3.46 12.81
N LYS A 51 2.37 4.38 13.47
CA LYS A 51 1.81 5.53 14.16
C LYS A 51 1.99 6.76 13.29
N LEU A 52 0.90 7.35 12.81
CA LEU A 52 0.94 8.61 12.08
C LEU A 52 0.91 9.78 13.05
N LEU A 53 1.80 10.72 12.83
CA LEU A 53 1.86 11.98 13.57
C LEU A 53 1.05 13.01 12.78
N ALA A 54 0.03 13.57 13.39
CA ALA A 54 -0.79 14.59 12.77
C ALA A 54 -0.70 15.93 13.52
N LYS A 55 -0.78 17.03 12.78
CA LYS A 55 -0.87 18.39 13.28
C LYS A 55 -1.82 19.18 12.40
N ASN A 56 -2.79 19.88 13.03
CA ASN A 56 -3.80 20.66 12.29
C ASN A 56 -4.45 19.85 11.14
N ASN A 57 -4.84 18.61 11.43
CA ASN A 57 -5.43 17.66 10.45
C ASN A 57 -4.55 17.34 9.24
N LYS A 58 -3.23 17.50 9.35
CA LYS A 58 -2.25 17.09 8.34
C LYS A 58 -1.29 16.07 8.93
N VAL A 59 -0.93 15.06 8.15
CA VAL A 59 0.08 14.08 8.55
C VAL A 59 1.46 14.73 8.39
N VAL A 60 2.17 14.92 9.49
CA VAL A 60 3.48 15.60 9.52
C VAL A 60 4.66 14.63 9.72
N GLY A 61 4.36 13.36 10.01
CA GLY A 61 5.41 12.36 10.20
C GLY A 61 4.85 11.01 10.58
N PHE A 62 5.72 10.12 11.00
CA PHE A 62 5.35 8.80 11.51
C PHE A 62 6.29 8.38 12.64
N GLU A 63 5.84 7.41 13.42
CA GLU A 63 6.65 6.63 14.38
C GLU A 63 6.43 5.13 14.16
N PRO A 64 7.44 4.29 14.46
CA PRO A 64 7.27 2.85 14.50
C PRO A 64 6.23 2.45 15.55
N CYS A 65 5.34 1.51 15.22
CA CYS A 65 4.45 0.89 16.18
C CYS A 65 5.11 -0.36 16.75
N MET A 66 5.86 -0.21 17.84
CA MET A 66 6.65 -1.31 18.44
C MET A 66 5.75 -2.39 19.04
N GLU A 67 4.56 -1.99 19.48
CA GLU A 67 3.58 -2.85 20.12
C GLU A 67 2.79 -3.71 19.11
N PHE A 68 2.91 -3.41 17.82
CA PHE A 68 2.23 -4.19 16.78
C PHE A 68 2.94 -5.53 16.58
N PRO A 69 2.30 -6.66 16.90
CA PRO A 69 2.97 -7.96 17.06
C PRO A 69 3.54 -8.54 15.76
N PHE A 70 3.15 -8.00 14.62
CA PHE A 70 3.51 -8.53 13.32
C PHE A 70 4.84 -7.97 12.79
N ASN A 71 4.99 -6.65 12.75
CA ASN A 71 6.22 -6.01 12.27
C ASN A 71 7.08 -5.39 13.37
N GLU A 72 6.59 -5.32 14.62
CA GLU A 72 7.36 -4.85 15.78
C GLU A 72 8.13 -3.55 15.47
N GLY A 73 7.47 -2.61 14.84
CA GLY A 73 8.03 -1.33 14.42
C GLY A 73 8.89 -1.35 13.16
N ARG A 74 9.18 -2.52 12.59
CA ARG A 74 9.99 -2.63 11.36
C ARG A 74 9.17 -2.22 10.15
N LEU A 75 9.76 -1.40 9.28
CA LEU A 75 9.13 -0.90 8.05
C LEU A 75 10.14 -0.93 6.90
N CYS A 76 9.64 -1.23 5.71
CA CYS A 76 10.42 -1.04 4.48
C CYS A 76 10.46 0.45 4.08
N PRO A 77 11.32 0.87 3.15
CA PRO A 77 11.41 2.27 2.70
C PRO A 77 10.08 2.86 2.24
N LYS A 78 9.21 2.08 1.60
CA LYS A 78 7.86 2.54 1.19
C LYS A 78 6.99 2.88 2.40
N GLY A 79 7.01 2.06 3.44
CA GLY A 79 6.27 2.30 4.68
C GLY A 79 6.76 3.56 5.41
N VAL A 80 8.08 3.73 5.47
CA VAL A 80 8.73 4.91 6.08
C VAL A 80 8.33 6.21 5.38
N LEU A 81 8.27 6.21 4.05
CA LEU A 81 7.97 7.40 3.24
C LEU A 81 6.46 7.60 3.02
N ARG A 82 5.62 6.71 3.54
CA ARG A 82 4.18 6.72 3.26
C ARG A 82 3.49 8.00 3.67
N TYR A 83 3.89 8.60 4.77
CA TYR A 83 3.27 9.83 5.28
C TYR A 83 3.42 11.02 4.32
N MET A 84 4.51 11.07 3.53
CA MET A 84 4.76 12.16 2.59
C MET A 84 3.74 12.23 1.45
N GLN A 85 3.15 11.08 1.09
CA GLN A 85 2.19 11.00 -0.02
C GLN A 85 0.85 11.67 0.27
N ASN A 86 0.48 11.81 1.54
CA ASN A 86 -0.82 12.35 1.91
C ASN A 86 -0.94 13.85 1.62
N ASN A 87 0.17 14.58 1.73
CA ASN A 87 0.22 16.03 1.60
C ASN A 87 1.09 16.48 0.42
N HIS A 88 1.38 15.59 -0.53
CA HIS A 88 2.14 15.94 -1.72
C HIS A 88 1.39 16.98 -2.54
N GLU A 89 2.11 17.98 -3.08
CA GLU A 89 1.49 19.05 -3.87
C GLU A 89 0.78 18.57 -5.14
N ASP A 90 1.30 17.50 -5.75
CA ASP A 90 0.69 16.86 -6.93
C ASP A 90 -0.52 15.97 -6.58
N ARG A 91 -0.91 15.90 -5.31
CA ARG A 91 -2.06 15.08 -4.93
C ARG A 91 -3.34 15.65 -5.48
N LEU A 92 -4.05 14.86 -6.28
CA LEU A 92 -5.36 15.22 -6.78
C LEU A 92 -6.36 15.36 -5.62
N THR A 93 -7.00 16.52 -5.53
CA THR A 93 -8.02 16.84 -4.52
C THR A 93 -9.43 16.92 -5.11
N ALA A 94 -9.54 16.89 -6.43
CA ALA A 94 -10.80 16.87 -7.18
C ALA A 94 -10.70 15.91 -8.36
N PRO A 95 -11.83 15.43 -8.90
CA PRO A 95 -11.84 14.72 -10.17
C PRO A 95 -11.30 15.61 -11.29
N ILE A 96 -10.61 15.00 -12.25
CA ILE A 96 -10.13 15.68 -13.44
C ILE A 96 -10.65 14.97 -14.70
N LEU A 97 -11.05 15.73 -15.70
CA LEU A 97 -11.50 15.23 -17.00
C LEU A 97 -10.54 15.68 -18.09
N ASN A 98 -10.11 14.74 -18.92
CA ASN A 98 -9.32 15.07 -20.11
C ASN A 98 -10.27 15.56 -21.22
N LYS A 99 -10.24 16.85 -21.50
CA LYS A 99 -11.03 17.46 -22.59
C LYS A 99 -10.17 17.57 -23.86
N PRO A 100 -10.61 17.02 -24.99
CA PRO A 100 -9.86 17.10 -26.24
C PRO A 100 -9.47 18.55 -26.59
N GLY A 101 -8.22 18.77 -26.93
CA GLY A 101 -7.67 20.09 -27.27
C GLY A 101 -7.39 21.03 -26.08
N VAL A 102 -7.81 20.67 -24.87
CA VAL A 102 -7.62 21.48 -23.65
C VAL A 102 -6.71 20.80 -22.65
N GLY A 103 -6.77 19.46 -22.55
CA GLY A 103 -6.06 18.67 -21.53
C GLY A 103 -6.92 18.39 -20.29
N PHE A 104 -6.25 18.09 -19.17
CA PHE A 104 -6.93 17.76 -17.92
C PHE A 104 -7.45 19.02 -17.22
N VAL A 105 -8.73 19.03 -16.92
CA VAL A 105 -9.42 20.10 -16.20
C VAL A 105 -10.14 19.56 -14.98
N PRO A 106 -10.13 20.26 -13.84
CA PRO A 106 -10.94 19.89 -12.68
C PRO A 106 -12.45 19.95 -13.01
N ILE A 107 -13.20 18.98 -12.49
CA ILE A 107 -14.66 18.93 -12.59
C ILE A 107 -15.27 18.62 -11.22
N SER A 108 -16.58 18.83 -11.08
CA SER A 108 -17.30 18.45 -9.85
C SER A 108 -17.41 16.92 -9.71
N TRP A 109 -17.65 16.45 -8.48
CA TRP A 109 -17.93 15.03 -8.24
C TRP A 109 -19.21 14.57 -8.92
N ASP A 110 -20.24 15.42 -8.98
CA ASP A 110 -21.52 15.11 -9.66
C ASP A 110 -21.28 14.92 -11.17
N GLU A 111 -20.56 15.84 -11.79
CA GLU A 111 -20.19 15.72 -13.22
C GLU A 111 -19.36 14.46 -13.50
N ALA A 112 -18.40 14.14 -12.62
CA ALA A 112 -17.58 12.94 -12.75
C ALA A 112 -18.40 11.65 -12.65
N MET A 113 -19.31 11.59 -11.68
CA MET A 113 -20.18 10.43 -11.46
C MET A 113 -21.18 10.27 -12.60
N ASP A 114 -21.83 11.35 -13.02
CA ASP A 114 -22.81 11.31 -14.12
C ASP A 114 -22.16 10.89 -15.44
N SER A 115 -20.99 11.43 -15.75
CA SER A 115 -20.20 11.05 -16.92
C SER A 115 -19.82 9.56 -16.89
N THR A 116 -19.31 9.09 -15.75
CA THR A 116 -18.90 7.69 -15.57
C THR A 116 -20.09 6.74 -15.71
N ILE A 117 -21.20 7.05 -15.04
CA ILE A 117 -22.42 6.22 -15.07
C ILE A 117 -23.00 6.18 -16.48
N SER A 118 -23.06 7.33 -17.14
CA SER A 118 -23.62 7.43 -18.51
C SER A 118 -22.81 6.59 -19.48
N GLU A 119 -21.49 6.63 -19.39
CA GLU A 119 -20.60 5.88 -20.28
C GLU A 119 -20.68 4.38 -20.01
N ILE A 120 -20.71 3.95 -18.75
CA ILE A 120 -20.93 2.54 -18.40
C ILE A 120 -22.25 2.04 -18.97
N LYS A 121 -23.35 2.77 -18.77
CA LYS A 121 -24.67 2.42 -19.31
C LYS A 121 -24.68 2.36 -20.83
N ARG A 122 -24.02 3.31 -21.49
CA ARG A 122 -23.87 3.33 -22.93
C ARG A 122 -23.18 2.09 -23.46
N ILE A 123 -22.03 1.74 -22.88
CA ILE A 123 -21.26 0.55 -23.27
C ILE A 123 -22.07 -0.72 -23.03
N GLN A 124 -22.68 -0.85 -21.85
CA GLN A 124 -23.46 -2.04 -21.53
C GLN A 124 -24.70 -2.20 -22.40
N SER A 125 -25.40 -1.10 -22.76
CA SER A 125 -26.53 -1.17 -23.65
C SER A 125 -26.18 -1.57 -25.09
N GLN A 126 -24.99 -1.19 -25.54
CA GLN A 126 -24.50 -1.48 -26.88
C GLN A 126 -23.87 -2.87 -27.03
N TYR A 127 -23.14 -3.32 -26.02
CA TYR A 127 -22.29 -4.52 -26.11
C TYR A 127 -22.57 -5.57 -25.04
N GLY A 128 -23.51 -5.32 -24.14
CA GLY A 128 -23.85 -6.21 -23.03
C GLY A 128 -23.02 -5.95 -21.78
N ASN A 129 -23.45 -6.56 -20.66
CA ASN A 129 -22.87 -6.29 -19.34
C ASN A 129 -21.40 -6.71 -19.25
N ASP A 130 -21.03 -7.78 -19.92
CA ASP A 130 -19.65 -8.32 -19.89
C ASP A 130 -18.66 -7.51 -20.77
N ALA A 131 -19.13 -6.47 -21.47
CA ALA A 131 -18.25 -5.50 -22.12
C ALA A 131 -17.52 -4.58 -21.12
N PHE A 132 -18.00 -4.55 -19.87
CA PHE A 132 -17.35 -3.85 -18.76
C PHE A 132 -16.54 -4.82 -17.90
N ALA A 133 -15.30 -4.45 -17.60
CA ALA A 133 -14.45 -5.18 -16.67
C ALA A 133 -14.00 -4.27 -15.53
N MET A 134 -13.84 -4.85 -14.35
CA MET A 134 -13.38 -4.13 -13.15
C MET A 134 -12.07 -4.71 -12.66
N LEU A 135 -11.02 -3.91 -12.64
CA LEU A 135 -9.72 -4.26 -12.06
C LEU A 135 -9.56 -3.54 -10.72
N SER A 136 -9.51 -4.31 -9.67
CA SER A 136 -9.38 -3.82 -8.30
C SER A 136 -7.92 -3.82 -7.82
N GLY A 137 -7.68 -3.37 -6.60
CA GLY A 137 -6.39 -3.38 -5.93
C GLY A 137 -6.40 -4.23 -4.66
N VAL A 138 -5.22 -4.66 -4.25
CA VAL A 138 -5.02 -5.42 -3.00
C VAL A 138 -5.03 -4.53 -1.76
N SER A 139 -4.74 -3.23 -1.92
CA SER A 139 -4.69 -2.25 -0.83
C SER A 139 -6.08 -1.75 -0.41
N LEU A 140 -7.01 -2.68 -0.24
CA LEU A 140 -8.38 -2.42 0.20
C LEU A 140 -8.63 -3.12 1.53
N SER A 141 -9.48 -2.51 2.39
CA SER A 141 -10.01 -3.23 3.54
C SER A 141 -10.93 -4.37 3.12
N ASN A 142 -11.19 -5.30 4.02
CA ASN A 142 -12.10 -6.43 3.75
C ASN A 142 -13.48 -5.96 3.30
N GLU A 143 -14.02 -4.90 3.94
CA GLU A 143 -15.31 -4.31 3.62
C GLU A 143 -15.32 -3.74 2.20
N LYS A 144 -14.27 -3.00 1.81
CA LYS A 144 -14.14 -2.44 0.47
C LYS A 144 -14.00 -3.54 -0.58
N SER A 145 -13.21 -4.59 -0.30
CA SER A 145 -13.06 -5.74 -1.20
C SER A 145 -14.40 -6.46 -1.42
N TYR A 146 -15.16 -6.67 -0.35
CA TYR A 146 -16.52 -7.21 -0.44
C TYR A 146 -17.44 -6.32 -1.26
N MET A 147 -17.43 -5.00 -1.01
CA MET A 147 -18.27 -4.04 -1.73
C MET A 147 -17.93 -3.95 -3.21
N VAL A 148 -16.66 -4.02 -3.59
CA VAL A 148 -16.23 -4.09 -4.99
C VAL A 148 -16.83 -5.32 -5.68
N GLY A 149 -16.70 -6.48 -5.07
CA GLY A 149 -17.27 -7.72 -5.61
C GLY A 149 -18.81 -7.70 -5.71
N LYS A 150 -19.48 -7.15 -4.70
CA LYS A 150 -20.92 -6.96 -4.70
C LYS A 150 -21.38 -5.99 -5.80
N PHE A 151 -20.72 -4.83 -5.89
CA PHE A 151 -21.02 -3.82 -6.89
C PHE A 151 -20.88 -4.35 -8.32
N ALA A 152 -19.76 -5.03 -8.62
CA ALA A 152 -19.55 -5.63 -9.93
C ALA A 152 -20.66 -6.61 -10.32
N ARG A 153 -21.08 -7.48 -9.41
CA ARG A 153 -22.06 -8.54 -9.69
C ARG A 153 -23.50 -8.05 -9.66
N THR A 154 -23.85 -7.16 -8.75
CA THR A 154 -25.26 -6.77 -8.54
C THR A 154 -25.65 -5.50 -9.29
N ALA A 155 -24.76 -4.48 -9.32
CA ALA A 155 -25.05 -3.21 -9.99
C ALA A 155 -24.60 -3.24 -11.46
N LEU A 156 -23.34 -3.60 -11.71
CA LEU A 156 -22.79 -3.67 -13.08
C LEU A 156 -23.18 -4.95 -13.81
N LYS A 157 -23.56 -5.99 -13.09
CA LYS A 157 -23.96 -7.30 -13.64
C LYS A 157 -22.90 -7.92 -14.55
N THR A 158 -21.62 -7.66 -14.26
CA THR A 158 -20.48 -8.24 -14.98
C THR A 158 -19.81 -9.32 -14.13
N LYS A 159 -19.33 -10.37 -14.80
CA LYS A 159 -18.45 -11.39 -14.18
C LYS A 159 -16.96 -11.04 -14.32
N ASN A 160 -16.62 -10.03 -15.11
CA ASN A 160 -15.25 -9.65 -15.42
C ASN A 160 -14.69 -8.78 -14.28
N LEU A 161 -14.29 -9.44 -13.20
CA LEU A 161 -13.69 -8.82 -12.03
C LEU A 161 -12.39 -9.54 -11.68
N ASP A 162 -11.33 -8.78 -11.56
CA ASP A 162 -10.04 -9.28 -11.08
C ASP A 162 -9.30 -8.18 -10.29
N TYR A 163 -8.09 -8.47 -9.86
CA TYR A 163 -7.26 -7.54 -9.11
C TYR A 163 -5.77 -7.74 -9.44
N ASN A 164 -4.92 -6.83 -8.97
CA ASN A 164 -3.48 -6.87 -9.27
C ASN A 164 -2.80 -8.19 -8.84
N GLY A 165 -3.34 -8.91 -7.85
CA GLY A 165 -2.85 -10.23 -7.44
C GLY A 165 -2.77 -11.24 -8.56
N ARG A 166 -3.60 -11.09 -9.62
CA ARG A 166 -3.55 -11.94 -10.81
C ARG A 166 -2.16 -11.95 -11.44
N LEU A 167 -1.50 -10.82 -11.51
CA LEU A 167 -0.17 -10.67 -12.09
C LEU A 167 0.95 -10.70 -11.05
N CYS A 168 0.62 -10.59 -9.76
CA CYS A 168 1.57 -10.48 -8.67
C CYS A 168 1.86 -11.83 -8.00
N MET A 169 0.82 -12.52 -7.50
CA MET A 169 1.00 -13.66 -6.59
C MET A 169 0.33 -14.96 -7.03
N VAL A 170 -0.48 -14.96 -8.07
CA VAL A 170 -1.25 -16.15 -8.46
C VAL A 170 -0.36 -17.33 -8.82
N SER A 171 0.77 -17.09 -9.52
CA SER A 171 1.73 -18.14 -9.84
C SER A 171 2.39 -18.72 -8.60
N ALA A 172 2.77 -17.87 -7.64
CA ALA A 172 3.32 -18.30 -6.36
C ALA A 172 2.29 -19.09 -5.53
N GLY A 173 1.04 -18.59 -5.45
CA GLY A 173 -0.05 -19.28 -4.78
C GLY A 173 -0.36 -20.65 -5.40
N ALA A 174 -0.34 -20.75 -6.73
CA ALA A 174 -0.50 -22.02 -7.42
C ALA A 174 0.66 -22.98 -7.15
N GLY A 175 1.90 -22.46 -7.11
CA GLY A 175 3.09 -23.20 -6.75
C GLY A 175 3.02 -23.76 -5.33
N ASN A 176 2.67 -22.92 -4.36
CA ASN A 176 2.50 -23.32 -2.97
C ASN A 176 1.42 -24.41 -2.80
N LYS A 177 0.27 -24.25 -3.47
CA LYS A 177 -0.78 -25.27 -3.44
C LYS A 177 -0.33 -26.60 -4.02
N LYS A 178 0.48 -26.59 -5.09
CA LYS A 178 1.03 -27.84 -5.66
C LYS A 178 2.07 -28.49 -4.77
N ALA A 179 2.94 -27.68 -4.13
CA ALA A 179 4.04 -28.21 -3.31
C ALA A 179 3.57 -28.60 -1.90
N PHE A 180 2.72 -27.79 -1.27
CA PHE A 180 2.38 -27.91 0.16
C PHE A 180 0.89 -28.16 0.41
N GLY A 181 0.04 -28.13 -0.60
CA GLY A 181 -1.40 -28.28 -0.48
C GLY A 181 -2.14 -27.02 -0.02
N LEU A 182 -1.43 -25.92 0.29
CA LEU A 182 -2.02 -24.69 0.78
C LEU A 182 -1.28 -23.45 0.22
N ASP A 183 -2.00 -22.33 0.17
CA ASP A 183 -1.47 -21.04 -0.27
C ASP A 183 -1.12 -20.19 0.94
N ARG A 184 -0.04 -20.55 1.60
CA ARG A 184 0.52 -19.85 2.77
C ARG A 184 2.02 -20.12 2.86
N THR A 185 2.73 -19.29 3.62
CA THR A 185 4.07 -19.64 4.09
C THR A 185 3.97 -20.84 5.03
N SER A 186 4.85 -21.82 4.83
CA SER A 186 4.94 -23.02 5.67
C SER A 186 5.63 -22.76 7.00
N ASN A 187 6.38 -21.67 7.11
CA ASN A 187 7.21 -21.29 8.23
C ASN A 187 6.77 -19.97 8.83
N ASN A 188 7.06 -19.74 10.10
CA ASN A 188 6.88 -18.43 10.74
C ASN A 188 8.14 -17.56 10.60
N TYR A 189 8.03 -16.26 10.92
CA TYR A 189 9.16 -15.32 10.78
C TYR A 189 10.33 -15.66 11.70
N GLN A 190 10.06 -16.21 12.89
CA GLN A 190 11.09 -16.59 13.85
C GLN A 190 11.97 -17.74 13.35
N ASP A 191 11.51 -18.52 12.38
CA ASP A 191 12.30 -19.59 11.78
C ASP A 191 13.45 -19.04 10.94
N LEU A 192 13.34 -17.81 10.43
CA LEU A 192 14.45 -17.12 9.75
C LEU A 192 15.64 -16.91 10.68
N GLU A 193 15.41 -16.62 11.97
CA GLU A 193 16.46 -16.43 12.97
C GLU A 193 17.16 -17.74 13.36
N LYS A 194 16.51 -18.88 13.12
CA LYS A 194 17.01 -20.22 13.44
C LYS A 194 17.62 -20.93 12.25
N ALA A 195 17.40 -20.44 11.04
CA ALA A 195 17.89 -21.08 9.84
C ALA A 195 19.41 -20.99 9.74
N GLU A 196 20.05 -22.11 9.45
CA GLU A 196 21.51 -22.16 9.20
C GLU A 196 21.84 -21.63 7.80
N VAL A 197 20.90 -21.79 6.85
CA VAL A 197 21.03 -21.32 5.46
C VAL A 197 19.74 -20.65 5.02
N ILE A 198 19.88 -19.45 4.48
CA ILE A 198 18.77 -18.69 3.87
C ILE A 198 19.11 -18.45 2.41
N ILE A 199 18.23 -18.92 1.52
CA ILE A 199 18.36 -18.68 0.06
C ILE A 199 17.39 -17.58 -0.33
N VAL A 200 17.93 -16.48 -0.86
CA VAL A 200 17.13 -15.37 -1.41
C VAL A 200 17.29 -15.37 -2.93
N THR A 201 16.20 -15.54 -3.65
CA THR A 201 16.20 -15.58 -5.10
C THR A 201 15.01 -14.82 -5.67
N GLY A 202 15.27 -13.92 -6.63
CA GLY A 202 14.23 -13.14 -7.31
C GLY A 202 13.46 -12.16 -6.40
N ALA A 203 14.01 -11.80 -5.25
CA ALA A 203 13.37 -10.92 -4.29
C ALA A 203 14.22 -9.68 -3.99
N ASN A 204 13.59 -8.51 -3.90
CA ASN A 204 14.21 -7.30 -3.38
C ASN A 204 13.81 -7.13 -1.91
N VAL A 205 14.56 -7.76 -1.01
CA VAL A 205 14.25 -7.80 0.43
C VAL A 205 14.35 -6.44 1.12
N SER A 206 14.92 -5.43 0.46
CA SER A 206 14.97 -4.07 1.01
C SER A 206 13.68 -3.27 0.76
N GLU A 207 12.84 -3.71 -0.16
CA GLU A 207 11.63 -2.98 -0.57
C GLU A 207 10.32 -3.77 -0.45
N THR A 208 10.39 -5.07 -0.20
CA THR A 208 9.18 -5.92 -0.12
C THR A 208 9.19 -6.82 1.08
#